data_d6622b3f7b891c4a000508bb731907d4
#
_entry.id   d6622b3f7b891c4a000508bb731907d4
#
_cell.length_a   1.000
_cell.length_b   1.000
_cell.length_c   1.000
_cell.angle_alpha   90.00
_cell.angle_beta   90.00
_cell.angle_gamma   90.00
#
_symmetry.space_group_name_H-M   'P 1'
#
loop_
_entity.id
_entity.type
_entity.pdbx_description
1 polymer ?
#
loop_
_entity_poly.entity_id
_entity_poly.type
_entity_poly.pdbx_seq_one_letter_code
_entity_poly.pdbx_strand_id
1 'polypeptide(L)'
;MRALTPAEVLFDGETPPALLPVCDHYAGSEKLMLKSLALQAQLGPVFDVTLDCEDGAAVGHEAEHAELVASLIGGEHDRHGRVGVRIHDFAHPHWRDDVRLILRAAKRAPAFVTVPKVRNVADAAEMCAFIEATRREFGIEKPVPTQLLIETHGALAEVFRLASLPTVEALSFGLMDFVSAHDGAIPDAAMRSPGQFDHPLVRRAKLEIAAACHAHGRVPSHNVSTEIHDMSVVAADAARARDEFGYTRMWSIHPAQIEPIVSAFAPRDDEIATASEILLAAQAAQWGPTRYRDTLHDRASYRYYWSVLRRARSTGRTVPEQAAPLFGDAAGAGPVRTQG
;
A
#
# COMPACT_ATOMS: atom_id res chain seq x y z
N MET A 1 -30.46 -18.99 12.60
CA MET A 1 -29.01 -18.79 12.81
C MET A 1 -28.55 -17.63 11.92
N ARG A 2 -27.66 -16.73 12.41
CA ARG A 2 -27.07 -15.70 11.59
C ARG A 2 -26.22 -16.35 10.48
N ALA A 3 -26.30 -15.85 9.25
CA ALA A 3 -25.42 -16.30 8.19
C ALA A 3 -23.97 -15.89 8.51
N LEU A 4 -23.02 -16.84 8.34
CA LEU A 4 -21.61 -16.60 8.55
C LEU A 4 -21.04 -15.75 7.38
N THR A 5 -20.14 -14.84 7.69
CA THR A 5 -19.48 -13.99 6.70
C THR A 5 -18.23 -14.68 6.11
N PRO A 6 -17.73 -14.21 4.94
CA PRO A 6 -16.47 -14.69 4.39
C PRO A 6 -15.29 -14.59 5.35
N ALA A 7 -15.22 -13.50 6.11
CA ALA A 7 -14.15 -13.27 7.09
C ALA A 7 -14.12 -14.32 8.20
N GLU A 8 -15.30 -14.83 8.60
CA GLU A 8 -15.42 -15.83 9.67
C GLU A 8 -15.07 -17.25 9.22
N VAL A 9 -15.20 -17.55 7.93
CA VAL A 9 -15.11 -18.95 7.45
C VAL A 9 -13.98 -19.25 6.47
N LEU A 10 -13.46 -18.23 5.77
CA LEU A 10 -12.50 -18.47 4.70
C LEU A 10 -11.03 -18.59 5.15
N PHE A 11 -10.71 -18.18 6.34
CA PHE A 11 -9.32 -18.03 6.79
C PHE A 11 -8.92 -18.98 7.93
N ASP A 12 -9.79 -19.88 8.36
CA ASP A 12 -9.51 -20.92 9.39
C ASP A 12 -8.86 -20.37 10.69
N GLY A 13 -9.24 -19.13 11.07
CA GLY A 13 -8.65 -18.44 12.22
C GLY A 13 -7.36 -17.67 11.90
N GLU A 14 -6.82 -17.77 10.69
CA GLU A 14 -5.72 -16.94 10.23
C GLU A 14 -6.18 -15.49 9.99
N THR A 15 -5.26 -14.55 10.17
CA THR A 15 -5.53 -13.15 9.81
C THR A 15 -5.57 -13.02 8.28
N PRO A 16 -6.67 -12.47 7.72
CA PRO A 16 -6.71 -12.18 6.28
C PRO A 16 -5.55 -11.28 5.88
N PRO A 17 -5.02 -11.42 4.64
CA PRO A 17 -3.99 -10.51 4.13
C PRO A 17 -4.39 -9.05 4.30
N ALA A 18 -3.42 -8.20 4.64
CA ALA A 18 -3.64 -6.76 4.79
C ALA A 18 -4.25 -6.17 3.51
N LEU A 19 -5.20 -5.28 3.67
CA LEU A 19 -5.79 -4.53 2.58
C LEU A 19 -5.47 -3.06 2.81
N LEU A 20 -4.43 -2.58 2.12
CA LEU A 20 -4.08 -1.16 2.08
C LEU A 20 -4.78 -0.46 0.92
N PRO A 21 -4.94 0.87 0.96
CA PRO A 21 -5.31 1.65 -0.21
C PRO A 21 -4.37 1.34 -1.39
N VAL A 22 -4.94 1.26 -2.58
CA VAL A 22 -4.20 0.80 -3.77
C VAL A 22 -3.20 1.83 -4.31
N CYS A 23 -3.25 3.07 -3.83
CA CYS A 23 -2.32 4.12 -4.17
C CYS A 23 -1.69 4.69 -2.90
N ASP A 24 -0.41 5.07 -2.98
CA ASP A 24 0.34 5.76 -1.95
C ASP A 24 0.95 7.02 -2.55
N HIS A 25 0.53 8.19 -2.07
CA HIS A 25 0.95 9.47 -2.65
C HIS A 25 1.98 10.16 -1.78
N TYR A 26 3.16 10.42 -2.36
CA TYR A 26 4.29 11.07 -1.69
C TYR A 26 4.26 12.58 -1.87
N ALA A 27 4.51 13.32 -0.78
CA ALA A 27 4.61 14.77 -0.77
C ALA A 27 5.74 15.22 0.16
N GLY A 28 6.73 15.97 -0.39
CA GLY A 28 7.93 16.39 0.35
C GLY A 28 7.93 17.85 0.83
N SER A 29 7.07 18.73 0.33
CA SER A 29 6.99 20.12 0.81
C SER A 29 5.65 20.41 1.48
N GLU A 30 5.62 21.33 2.45
CA GLU A 30 4.40 21.71 3.17
C GLU A 30 3.21 21.98 2.23
N LYS A 31 3.45 22.78 1.18
CA LYS A 31 2.44 23.10 0.17
C LYS A 31 1.86 21.83 -0.51
N LEU A 32 2.73 20.88 -0.86
CA LEU A 32 2.32 19.64 -1.49
C LEU A 32 1.64 18.71 -0.48
N MET A 33 2.12 18.64 0.75
CA MET A 33 1.51 17.86 1.83
C MET A 33 0.07 18.33 2.09
N LEU A 34 -0.15 19.61 2.29
CA LEU A 34 -1.48 20.19 2.50
C LEU A 34 -2.41 19.96 1.30
N LYS A 35 -1.89 20.11 0.08
CA LYS A 35 -2.66 19.81 -1.14
C LYS A 35 -3.07 18.33 -1.21
N SER A 36 -2.18 17.42 -0.85
CA SER A 36 -2.44 15.98 -0.85
C SER A 36 -3.48 15.59 0.20
N LEU A 37 -3.39 16.16 1.39
CA LEU A 37 -4.39 15.95 2.46
C LEU A 37 -5.77 16.51 2.06
N ALA A 38 -5.82 17.69 1.45
CA ALA A 38 -7.06 18.26 0.92
C ALA A 38 -7.69 17.36 -0.17
N LEU A 39 -6.87 16.80 -1.06
CA LEU A 39 -7.33 15.87 -2.08
C LEU A 39 -7.84 14.56 -1.47
N GLN A 40 -7.17 14.02 -0.45
CA GLN A 40 -7.63 12.84 0.28
C GLN A 40 -8.97 13.11 0.98
N ALA A 41 -9.17 14.31 1.52
CA ALA A 41 -10.44 14.72 2.11
C ALA A 41 -11.59 14.75 1.09
N GLN A 42 -11.30 15.04 -0.18
CA GLN A 42 -12.30 15.06 -1.28
C GLN A 42 -12.58 13.67 -1.83
N LEU A 43 -11.55 12.89 -2.11
CA LEU A 43 -11.65 11.56 -2.73
C LEU A 43 -12.00 10.45 -1.72
N GLY A 44 -11.83 10.71 -0.43
CA GLY A 44 -11.93 9.70 0.62
C GLY A 44 -10.62 8.91 0.80
N PRO A 45 -10.60 7.90 1.71
CA PRO A 45 -9.42 7.12 2.05
C PRO A 45 -9.09 6.04 1.00
N VAL A 46 -9.23 6.37 -0.29
CA VAL A 46 -8.91 5.47 -1.42
C VAL A 46 -7.41 5.43 -1.72
N PHE A 47 -6.65 6.35 -1.14
CA PHE A 47 -5.18 6.38 -1.19
C PHE A 47 -4.60 6.83 0.16
N ASP A 48 -3.35 6.45 0.40
CA ASP A 48 -2.55 6.94 1.52
C ASP A 48 -1.79 8.20 1.11
N VAL A 49 -1.46 9.04 2.08
CA VAL A 49 -0.52 10.15 1.92
C VAL A 49 0.72 9.85 2.72
N THR A 50 1.88 9.79 2.08
CA THR A 50 3.19 9.69 2.72
C THR A 50 3.86 11.04 2.73
N LEU A 51 4.05 11.60 3.95
CA LEU A 51 4.82 12.81 4.17
C LEU A 51 6.30 12.46 4.14
N ASP A 52 7.08 13.15 3.32
CA ASP A 52 8.43 12.74 3.00
C ASP A 52 9.48 13.58 3.73
N CYS A 53 10.31 12.93 4.55
CA CYS A 53 11.46 13.55 5.21
C CYS A 53 12.79 13.25 4.50
N GLU A 54 12.77 12.50 3.39
CA GLU A 54 13.96 12.03 2.70
C GLU A 54 14.15 12.78 1.35
N ASP A 55 14.29 12.11 0.22
CA ASP A 55 14.64 12.71 -1.10
C ASP A 55 13.65 13.78 -1.58
N GLY A 56 12.41 13.80 -1.12
CA GLY A 56 11.42 14.82 -1.44
C GLY A 56 11.48 16.06 -0.53
N ALA A 57 12.29 16.05 0.52
CA ALA A 57 12.47 17.16 1.48
C ALA A 57 13.69 18.02 1.14
N ALA A 58 13.74 19.23 1.69
CA ALA A 58 14.89 20.10 1.56
C ALA A 58 15.96 19.72 2.60
N VAL A 59 17.23 19.71 2.19
CA VAL A 59 18.39 19.37 3.04
C VAL A 59 18.75 20.54 3.96
N GLY A 60 19.14 20.25 5.20
CA GLY A 60 19.68 21.20 6.17
C GLY A 60 18.67 21.76 7.18
N HIS A 61 17.42 21.29 7.15
CA HIS A 61 16.35 21.64 8.06
C HIS A 61 15.55 20.41 8.52
N GLU A 62 16.25 19.31 8.76
CA GLU A 62 15.63 17.99 8.97
C GLU A 62 14.73 17.98 10.21
N ALA A 63 15.17 18.61 11.31
CA ALA A 63 14.40 18.64 12.55
C ALA A 63 13.11 19.48 12.40
N GLU A 64 13.21 20.68 11.82
CA GLU A 64 12.06 21.55 11.57
C GLU A 64 11.08 20.88 10.61
N HIS A 65 11.59 20.15 9.62
CA HIS A 65 10.76 19.41 8.68
C HIS A 65 10.04 18.23 9.36
N ALA A 66 10.72 17.48 10.23
CA ALA A 66 10.11 16.41 11.02
C ALA A 66 9.03 16.95 11.99
N GLU A 67 9.23 18.15 12.58
CA GLU A 67 8.20 18.83 13.38
C GLU A 67 6.99 19.24 12.56
N LEU A 68 7.19 19.77 11.34
CA LEU A 68 6.11 20.07 10.40
C LEU A 68 5.31 18.80 10.08
N VAL A 69 5.99 17.73 9.68
CA VAL A 69 5.37 16.42 9.37
C VAL A 69 4.55 15.93 10.57
N ALA A 70 5.12 15.95 11.78
CA ALA A 70 4.42 15.55 12.99
C ALA A 70 3.15 16.39 13.24
N SER A 71 3.19 17.70 12.96
CA SER A 71 2.04 18.59 13.14
C SER A 71 0.87 18.26 12.22
N LEU A 72 1.15 17.72 11.04
CA LEU A 72 0.14 17.33 10.04
C LEU A 72 -0.50 15.96 10.35
N ILE A 73 0.27 15.02 10.94
CA ILE A 73 -0.24 13.69 11.29
C ILE A 73 -1.24 13.79 12.45
N GLY A 74 -2.49 13.41 12.21
CA GLY A 74 -3.59 13.57 13.16
C GLY A 74 -4.03 15.02 13.37
N GLY A 75 -3.51 15.97 12.58
CA GLY A 75 -3.95 17.35 12.54
C GLY A 75 -5.33 17.51 11.88
N GLU A 76 -5.78 18.77 11.75
CA GLU A 76 -7.12 19.06 11.19
C GLU A 76 -7.31 18.63 9.74
N HIS A 77 -6.21 18.50 8.98
CA HIS A 77 -6.19 18.07 7.58
C HIS A 77 -6.17 16.54 7.42
N ASP A 78 -5.74 15.78 8.43
CA ASP A 78 -5.74 14.31 8.42
C ASP A 78 -7.11 13.75 8.83
N ARG A 79 -8.08 13.84 7.92
CA ARG A 79 -9.47 13.46 8.19
C ARG A 79 -9.71 11.95 8.30
N HIS A 80 -8.85 11.15 7.66
CA HIS A 80 -9.08 9.71 7.51
C HIS A 80 -8.11 8.84 8.33
N GLY A 81 -7.06 9.44 8.94
CA GLY A 81 -6.03 8.68 9.64
C GLY A 81 -5.24 7.75 8.73
N ARG A 82 -5.08 8.18 7.48
CA ARG A 82 -4.35 7.46 6.43
C ARG A 82 -3.12 8.24 5.96
N VAL A 83 -2.42 8.83 6.94
CA VAL A 83 -1.18 9.59 6.73
C VAL A 83 -0.03 8.83 7.34
N GLY A 84 0.94 8.45 6.51
CA GLY A 84 2.22 7.86 6.88
C GLY A 84 3.37 8.85 6.70
N VAL A 85 4.57 8.39 6.97
CA VAL A 85 5.79 9.18 6.82
C VAL A 85 6.91 8.33 6.26
N ARG A 86 7.72 8.89 5.33
CA ARG A 86 9.02 8.35 4.96
C ARG A 86 10.10 9.08 5.75
N ILE A 87 10.83 8.35 6.59
CA ILE A 87 11.95 8.83 7.39
C ILE A 87 13.25 8.73 6.59
N HIS A 88 14.35 9.28 7.10
CA HIS A 88 15.68 9.09 6.53
C HIS A 88 16.15 7.63 6.60
N ASP A 89 17.09 7.27 5.73
CA ASP A 89 17.68 5.92 5.68
C ASP A 89 18.58 5.61 6.88
N PHE A 90 18.95 4.34 7.04
CA PHE A 90 19.75 3.84 8.17
C PHE A 90 21.13 4.52 8.31
N ALA A 91 21.73 4.99 7.23
CA ALA A 91 23.05 5.66 7.28
C ALA A 91 22.95 7.14 7.63
N HIS A 92 21.78 7.72 7.48
CA HIS A 92 21.55 9.14 7.78
C HIS A 92 21.56 9.40 9.29
N PRO A 93 22.26 10.45 9.79
CA PRO A 93 22.35 10.69 11.24
C PRO A 93 21.02 11.00 11.92
N HIS A 94 20.07 11.57 11.21
CA HIS A 94 18.79 12.05 11.76
C HIS A 94 17.65 10.99 11.76
N TRP A 95 17.81 9.78 11.24
CA TRP A 95 16.69 8.86 11.15
C TRP A 95 16.04 8.50 12.51
N ARG A 96 16.87 8.46 13.59
CA ARG A 96 16.35 8.23 14.94
C ARG A 96 15.60 9.44 15.49
N ASP A 97 16.08 10.62 15.15
CA ASP A 97 15.44 11.90 15.53
C ASP A 97 14.09 12.05 14.83
N ASP A 98 14.00 11.71 13.54
CA ASP A 98 12.73 11.68 12.82
C ASP A 98 11.69 10.83 13.55
N VAL A 99 12.05 9.58 13.88
CA VAL A 99 11.14 8.66 14.58
C VAL A 99 10.70 9.25 15.91
N ARG A 100 11.64 9.78 16.71
CA ARG A 100 11.33 10.35 18.03
C ARG A 100 10.49 11.62 17.93
N LEU A 101 10.83 12.54 17.05
CA LEU A 101 10.09 13.79 16.86
C LEU A 101 8.67 13.51 16.40
N ILE A 102 8.52 12.68 15.38
CA ILE A 102 7.22 12.37 14.78
C ILE A 102 6.33 11.63 15.77
N LEU A 103 6.81 10.55 16.38
CA LEU A 103 5.98 9.76 17.31
C LEU A 103 5.64 10.52 18.60
N ARG A 104 6.49 11.46 19.04
CA ARG A 104 6.24 12.28 20.22
C ARG A 104 5.23 13.40 19.97
N ALA A 105 5.33 14.05 18.80
CA ALA A 105 4.61 15.31 18.53
C ALA A 105 3.32 15.12 17.73
N ALA A 106 3.17 14.01 17.01
CA ALA A 106 1.96 13.74 16.25
C ALA A 106 0.74 13.55 17.17
N LYS A 107 -0.39 14.14 16.80
CA LYS A 107 -1.66 14.03 17.54
C LYS A 107 -2.31 12.65 17.44
N ARG A 108 -1.85 11.85 16.50
CA ARG A 108 -2.27 10.46 16.26
C ARG A 108 -1.04 9.65 15.82
N ALA A 109 -1.02 8.35 16.09
CA ALA A 109 -0.02 7.50 15.49
C ALA A 109 -0.08 7.59 13.96
N PRO A 110 1.06 7.71 13.26
CA PRO A 110 1.09 7.64 11.81
C PRO A 110 0.48 6.31 11.33
N ALA A 111 -0.12 6.32 10.15
CA ALA A 111 -0.71 5.11 9.57
C ALA A 111 0.37 4.03 9.35
N PHE A 112 1.57 4.45 9.00
CA PHE A 112 2.77 3.63 8.80
C PHE A 112 4.02 4.51 8.78
N VAL A 113 5.19 3.87 8.94
CA VAL A 113 6.50 4.49 8.70
C VAL A 113 7.18 3.77 7.53
N THR A 114 7.57 4.52 6.51
CA THR A 114 8.33 4.00 5.38
C THR A 114 9.82 4.18 5.63
N VAL A 115 10.57 3.07 5.49
CA VAL A 115 12.02 2.99 5.63
C VAL A 115 12.63 2.90 4.23
N PRO A 116 13.34 3.94 3.77
CA PRO A 116 13.98 3.94 2.45
C PRO A 116 15.34 3.25 2.48
N LYS A 117 15.91 3.00 1.31
CA LYS A 117 17.30 2.57 1.06
C LYS A 117 17.77 1.43 1.97
N VAL A 118 16.85 0.48 2.24
CA VAL A 118 17.16 -0.73 3.01
C VAL A 118 18.32 -1.48 2.32
N ARG A 119 19.35 -1.85 3.07
CA ARG A 119 20.53 -2.54 2.53
C ARG A 119 20.57 -4.03 2.86
N ASN A 120 19.99 -4.41 3.99
CA ASN A 120 19.97 -5.80 4.47
C ASN A 120 18.90 -5.95 5.58
N VAL A 121 18.63 -7.19 5.98
CA VAL A 121 17.68 -7.51 7.06
C VAL A 121 18.10 -6.95 8.41
N ALA A 122 19.39 -6.89 8.73
CA ALA A 122 19.84 -6.44 10.05
C ALA A 122 19.54 -4.95 10.26
N ASP A 123 19.85 -4.10 9.28
CA ASP A 123 19.55 -2.67 9.31
C ASP A 123 18.03 -2.43 9.41
N ALA A 124 17.24 -3.13 8.59
CA ALA A 124 15.79 -3.02 8.61
C ALA A 124 15.19 -3.47 9.95
N ALA A 125 15.66 -4.57 10.50
CA ALA A 125 15.20 -5.08 11.78
C ALA A 125 15.52 -4.11 12.94
N GLU A 126 16.71 -3.46 12.91
CA GLU A 126 17.08 -2.43 13.89
C GLU A 126 16.13 -1.23 13.80
N MET A 127 15.86 -0.72 12.58
CA MET A 127 14.92 0.39 12.40
C MET A 127 13.51 0.03 12.86
N CYS A 128 13.00 -1.14 12.47
CA CYS A 128 11.70 -1.64 12.91
C CYS A 128 11.61 -1.77 14.45
N ALA A 129 12.65 -2.31 15.07
CA ALA A 129 12.72 -2.44 16.52
C ALA A 129 12.77 -1.08 17.23
N PHE A 130 13.51 -0.12 16.68
CA PHE A 130 13.58 1.24 17.22
C PHE A 130 12.24 1.98 17.11
N ILE A 131 11.54 1.88 15.99
CA ILE A 131 10.18 2.43 15.82
C ILE A 131 9.24 1.85 16.88
N GLU A 132 9.24 0.53 17.04
CA GLU A 132 8.39 -0.16 18.01
C GLU A 132 8.74 0.19 19.47
N ALA A 133 10.03 0.29 19.80
CA ALA A 133 10.49 0.70 21.13
C ALA A 133 10.08 2.14 21.44
N THR A 134 10.26 3.07 20.49
CA THR A 134 9.88 4.48 20.63
C THR A 134 8.36 4.64 20.75
N ARG A 135 7.60 3.89 19.97
CA ARG A 135 6.14 3.83 20.08
C ARG A 135 5.70 3.47 21.50
N ARG A 136 6.31 2.44 22.09
CA ARG A 136 5.99 1.99 23.47
C ARG A 136 6.46 3.02 24.50
N GLU A 137 7.65 3.60 24.32
CA GLU A 137 8.18 4.66 25.21
C GLU A 137 7.20 5.84 25.34
N PHE A 138 6.54 6.21 24.23
CA PHE A 138 5.55 7.31 24.22
C PHE A 138 4.11 6.87 24.50
N GLY A 139 3.89 5.62 24.88
CA GLY A 139 2.56 5.11 25.28
C GLY A 139 1.55 5.03 24.13
N ILE A 140 2.02 4.95 22.88
CA ILE A 140 1.15 4.79 21.71
C ILE A 140 0.66 3.35 21.68
N GLU A 141 -0.61 3.12 21.97
CA GLU A 141 -1.19 1.76 22.03
C GLU A 141 -1.27 1.08 20.65
N LYS A 142 -1.69 1.85 19.62
CA LYS A 142 -1.84 1.33 18.28
C LYS A 142 -0.48 0.98 17.68
N PRO A 143 -0.29 -0.25 17.15
CA PRO A 143 0.91 -0.59 16.38
C PRO A 143 1.13 0.38 15.21
N VAL A 144 2.38 0.72 14.96
CA VAL A 144 2.80 1.50 13.79
C VAL A 144 3.50 0.56 12.82
N PRO A 145 2.83 0.14 11.74
CA PRO A 145 3.44 -0.76 10.77
C PRO A 145 4.55 -0.05 9.98
N THR A 146 5.45 -0.85 9.44
CA THR A 146 6.55 -0.38 8.60
C THR A 146 6.35 -0.80 7.14
N GLN A 147 6.74 0.08 6.23
CA GLN A 147 6.84 -0.23 4.80
C GLN A 147 8.32 -0.09 4.41
N LEU A 148 8.85 -1.02 3.63
CA LEU A 148 10.26 -0.99 3.26
C LEU A 148 10.40 -0.72 1.77
N LEU A 149 11.35 0.17 1.40
CA LEU A 149 11.74 0.37 0.02
C LEU A 149 12.82 -0.64 -0.39
N ILE A 150 12.53 -1.39 -1.43
CA ILE A 150 13.46 -2.36 -2.02
C ILE A 150 14.05 -1.70 -3.27
N GLU A 151 15.24 -1.15 -3.09
CA GLU A 151 15.90 -0.32 -4.10
C GLU A 151 17.43 -0.49 -4.11
N THR A 152 17.92 -1.44 -3.31
CA THR A 152 19.34 -1.82 -3.26
C THR A 152 19.54 -3.29 -3.60
N HIS A 153 20.74 -3.66 -4.03
CA HIS A 153 21.10 -5.05 -4.30
C HIS A 153 20.92 -5.95 -3.07
N GLY A 154 21.34 -5.45 -1.90
CA GLY A 154 21.26 -6.20 -0.64
C GLY A 154 19.81 -6.43 -0.20
N ALA A 155 18.94 -5.41 -0.32
CA ALA A 155 17.53 -5.57 -0.03
C ALA A 155 16.86 -6.61 -0.95
N LEU A 156 17.16 -6.57 -2.24
CA LEU A 156 16.60 -7.56 -3.17
C LEU A 156 17.10 -8.97 -2.87
N ALA A 157 18.40 -9.12 -2.54
CA ALA A 157 18.96 -10.42 -2.18
C ALA A 157 18.33 -11.04 -0.92
N GLU A 158 17.82 -10.22 -0.02
CA GLU A 158 17.20 -10.66 1.24
C GLU A 158 15.67 -10.41 1.30
N VAL A 159 15.02 -10.18 0.16
CA VAL A 159 13.64 -9.67 0.08
C VAL A 159 12.62 -10.55 0.83
N PHE A 160 12.76 -11.88 0.78
CA PHE A 160 11.88 -12.80 1.53
C PHE A 160 12.06 -12.67 3.05
N ARG A 161 13.31 -12.48 3.50
CA ARG A 161 13.60 -12.26 4.93
C ARG A 161 13.06 -10.90 5.39
N LEU A 162 13.18 -9.86 4.57
CA LEU A 162 12.59 -8.54 4.82
C LEU A 162 11.07 -8.62 4.93
N ALA A 163 10.40 -9.32 4.00
CA ALA A 163 8.97 -9.54 4.06
C ALA A 163 8.50 -10.30 5.31
N SER A 164 9.36 -11.13 5.91
CA SER A 164 9.03 -11.91 7.11
C SER A 164 9.10 -11.11 8.42
N LEU A 165 9.66 -9.90 8.43
CA LEU A 165 9.75 -9.07 9.64
C LEU A 165 8.34 -8.75 10.18
N PRO A 166 8.12 -8.85 11.51
CA PRO A 166 6.77 -8.82 12.10
C PRO A 166 6.00 -7.51 11.85
N THR A 167 6.70 -6.36 11.89
CA THR A 167 6.08 -5.04 11.73
C THR A 167 5.89 -4.62 10.28
N VAL A 168 6.50 -5.33 9.33
CA VAL A 168 6.42 -5.00 7.91
C VAL A 168 5.04 -5.33 7.36
N GLU A 169 4.38 -4.36 6.75
CA GLU A 169 3.08 -4.55 6.08
C GLU A 169 3.16 -4.49 4.56
N ALA A 170 4.16 -3.78 4.01
CA ALA A 170 4.34 -3.63 2.57
C ALA A 170 5.83 -3.55 2.18
N LEU A 171 6.14 -4.02 0.97
CA LEU A 171 7.40 -3.75 0.30
C LEU A 171 7.11 -2.94 -0.96
N SER A 172 7.81 -1.82 -1.12
CA SER A 172 7.69 -0.93 -2.27
C SER A 172 8.93 -0.98 -3.12
N PHE A 173 8.79 -1.02 -4.44
CA PHE A 173 9.95 -1.05 -5.34
C PHE A 173 10.46 0.37 -5.64
N GLY A 174 11.71 0.67 -5.33
CA GLY A 174 12.39 1.92 -5.66
C GLY A 174 13.17 1.79 -6.97
N LEU A 175 12.48 1.98 -8.11
CA LEU A 175 13.03 1.72 -9.44
C LEU A 175 14.24 2.61 -9.77
N MET A 176 14.20 3.89 -9.39
CA MET A 176 15.25 4.86 -9.79
C MET A 176 16.57 4.52 -9.11
N ASP A 177 16.56 4.34 -7.78
CA ASP A 177 17.74 3.95 -7.02
C ASP A 177 18.23 2.57 -7.42
N PHE A 178 17.31 1.63 -7.65
CA PHE A 178 17.67 0.29 -8.14
C PHE A 178 18.43 0.33 -9.46
N VAL A 179 17.96 1.11 -10.45
CA VAL A 179 18.64 1.25 -11.75
C VAL A 179 19.97 1.99 -11.58
N SER A 180 20.01 3.06 -10.78
CA SER A 180 21.21 3.84 -10.50
C SER A 180 22.31 2.98 -9.84
N ALA A 181 21.94 2.08 -8.95
CA ALA A 181 22.87 1.16 -8.29
C ALA A 181 23.53 0.13 -9.23
N HIS A 182 23.12 0.07 -10.49
CA HIS A 182 23.75 -0.80 -11.52
C HIS A 182 24.85 -0.11 -12.34
N ASP A 183 25.30 1.08 -11.94
CA ASP A 183 26.43 1.79 -12.55
C ASP A 183 26.34 1.91 -14.09
N GLY A 184 25.15 2.15 -14.62
CA GLY A 184 24.88 2.29 -16.05
C GLY A 184 24.74 0.97 -16.82
N ALA A 185 24.79 -0.18 -16.15
CA ALA A 185 24.56 -1.48 -16.80
C ALA A 185 23.08 -1.70 -17.19
N ILE A 186 22.17 -0.98 -16.54
CA ILE A 186 20.76 -0.89 -16.94
C ILE A 186 20.56 0.46 -17.64
N PRO A 187 20.03 0.49 -18.88
CA PRO A 187 19.84 1.74 -19.61
C PRO A 187 18.75 2.61 -18.97
N ASP A 188 18.84 3.91 -19.13
CA ASP A 188 17.87 4.90 -18.61
C ASP A 188 16.42 4.62 -19.07
N ALA A 189 16.25 4.06 -20.27
CA ALA A 189 14.94 3.65 -20.78
C ALA A 189 14.21 2.65 -19.86
N ALA A 190 14.94 1.92 -19.01
CA ALA A 190 14.35 1.01 -18.02
C ALA A 190 13.77 1.74 -16.79
N MET A 191 13.97 3.05 -16.66
CA MET A 191 13.35 3.88 -15.61
C MET A 191 11.94 4.36 -15.99
N ARG A 192 11.47 4.07 -17.20
CA ARG A 192 10.15 4.49 -17.71
C ARG A 192 9.52 3.42 -18.59
N SER A 193 8.26 3.57 -18.89
CA SER A 193 7.56 2.67 -19.78
C SER A 193 8.00 2.79 -21.25
N PRO A 194 8.03 1.69 -21.98
CA PRO A 194 7.74 0.31 -21.53
C PRO A 194 8.93 -0.40 -20.87
N GLY A 195 10.15 0.18 -20.92
CA GLY A 195 11.40 -0.44 -20.52
C GLY A 195 11.43 -0.94 -19.08
N GLN A 196 10.73 -0.26 -18.15
CA GLN A 196 10.60 -0.69 -16.76
C GLN A 196 9.92 -2.06 -16.58
N PHE A 197 9.19 -2.52 -17.56
CA PHE A 197 8.54 -3.83 -17.55
C PHE A 197 9.28 -4.86 -18.41
N ASP A 198 10.13 -4.42 -19.33
CA ASP A 198 10.74 -5.28 -20.33
C ASP A 198 12.20 -5.62 -19.99
N HIS A 199 12.91 -4.78 -19.25
CA HIS A 199 14.31 -5.03 -18.89
C HIS A 199 14.43 -6.21 -17.91
N PRO A 200 15.24 -7.26 -18.20
CA PRO A 200 15.26 -8.52 -17.44
C PRO A 200 15.55 -8.36 -15.96
N LEU A 201 16.52 -7.50 -15.57
CA LEU A 201 16.86 -7.30 -14.16
C LEU A 201 15.77 -6.55 -13.39
N VAL A 202 15.09 -5.59 -14.04
CA VAL A 202 13.95 -4.87 -13.43
C VAL A 202 12.75 -5.80 -13.27
N ARG A 203 12.45 -6.61 -14.30
CA ARG A 203 11.39 -7.65 -14.20
C ARG A 203 11.65 -8.63 -13.06
N ARG A 204 12.90 -9.12 -12.94
CA ARG A 204 13.33 -9.99 -11.85
C ARG A 204 13.02 -9.35 -10.49
N ALA A 205 13.45 -8.11 -10.28
CA ALA A 205 13.22 -7.40 -9.02
C ALA A 205 11.72 -7.29 -8.70
N LYS A 206 10.90 -6.88 -9.68
CA LYS A 206 9.45 -6.80 -9.51
C LYS A 206 8.83 -8.13 -9.13
N LEU A 207 9.20 -9.22 -9.79
CA LEU A 207 8.66 -10.56 -9.52
C LEU A 207 9.08 -11.08 -8.14
N GLU A 208 10.34 -10.89 -7.74
CA GLU A 208 10.84 -11.31 -6.42
C GLU A 208 10.16 -10.55 -5.28
N ILE A 209 9.97 -9.23 -5.42
CA ILE A 209 9.27 -8.40 -4.43
C ILE A 209 7.81 -8.88 -4.28
N ALA A 210 7.10 -9.05 -5.40
CA ALA A 210 5.72 -9.51 -5.36
C ALA A 210 5.61 -10.92 -4.75
N ALA A 211 6.49 -11.85 -5.15
CA ALA A 211 6.53 -13.21 -4.62
C ALA A 211 6.80 -13.23 -3.11
N ALA A 212 7.77 -12.44 -2.63
CA ALA A 212 8.08 -12.33 -1.21
C ALA A 212 6.90 -11.76 -0.40
N CYS A 213 6.25 -10.72 -0.91
CA CYS A 213 5.08 -10.14 -0.28
C CYS A 213 3.95 -11.17 -0.14
N HIS A 214 3.60 -11.85 -1.22
CA HIS A 214 2.52 -12.85 -1.19
C HIS A 214 2.85 -14.04 -0.28
N ALA A 215 4.10 -14.48 -0.24
CA ALA A 215 4.54 -15.57 0.63
C ALA A 215 4.35 -15.26 2.13
N HIS A 216 4.42 -13.97 2.50
CA HIS A 216 4.33 -13.52 3.90
C HIS A 216 3.07 -12.71 4.20
N GLY A 217 2.08 -12.68 3.30
CA GLY A 217 0.84 -11.90 3.48
C GLY A 217 1.05 -10.39 3.54
N ARG A 218 2.10 -9.88 2.86
CA ARG A 218 2.42 -8.45 2.77
C ARG A 218 1.89 -7.85 1.47
N VAL A 219 1.85 -6.53 1.40
CA VAL A 219 1.34 -5.79 0.24
C VAL A 219 2.50 -5.42 -0.69
N PRO A 220 2.55 -5.92 -1.93
CA PRO A 220 3.50 -5.45 -2.92
C PRO A 220 3.05 -4.11 -3.50
N SER A 221 3.91 -3.09 -3.36
CA SER A 221 3.68 -1.73 -3.87
C SER A 221 4.62 -1.46 -5.05
N HIS A 222 4.05 -1.23 -6.23
CA HIS A 222 4.79 -0.97 -7.47
C HIS A 222 5.45 0.40 -7.43
N ASN A 223 6.56 0.56 -8.16
CA ASN A 223 7.27 1.83 -8.28
C ASN A 223 6.41 2.93 -8.91
N VAL A 224 6.85 4.17 -8.72
CA VAL A 224 6.24 5.34 -9.36
C VAL A 224 6.32 5.29 -10.88
N SER A 225 5.41 5.99 -11.56
CA SER A 225 5.59 6.43 -12.94
C SER A 225 6.13 7.86 -12.91
N THR A 226 7.17 8.14 -13.72
CA THR A 226 7.70 9.49 -13.90
C THR A 226 6.90 10.32 -14.90
N GLU A 227 5.88 9.73 -15.51
CA GLU A 227 4.98 10.42 -16.43
C GLU A 227 4.01 11.32 -15.69
N ILE A 228 4.02 12.62 -15.99
CA ILE A 228 3.19 13.63 -15.32
C ILE A 228 2.21 14.36 -16.27
N HIS A 229 2.26 14.05 -17.56
CA HIS A 229 1.44 14.68 -18.59
C HIS A 229 0.40 13.72 -19.17
N ASP A 230 0.84 12.52 -19.56
CA ASP A 230 -0.05 11.50 -20.14
C ASP A 230 -0.47 10.46 -19.10
N MET A 231 -1.62 10.69 -18.51
CA MET A 231 -2.17 9.79 -17.50
C MET A 231 -2.60 8.42 -18.06
N SER A 232 -2.70 8.25 -19.38
CA SER A 232 -2.94 6.95 -19.99
C SER A 232 -1.75 6.00 -19.82
N VAL A 233 -0.53 6.53 -19.83
CA VAL A 233 0.70 5.76 -19.52
C VAL A 233 0.68 5.30 -18.06
N VAL A 234 0.32 6.18 -17.13
CA VAL A 234 0.22 5.83 -15.70
C VAL A 234 -0.83 4.73 -15.47
N ALA A 235 -1.99 4.84 -16.10
CA ALA A 235 -3.04 3.84 -16.03
C ALA A 235 -2.60 2.48 -16.61
N ALA A 236 -1.89 2.50 -17.75
CA ALA A 236 -1.34 1.30 -18.38
C ALA A 236 -0.26 0.64 -17.50
N ASP A 237 0.62 1.44 -16.87
CA ASP A 237 1.63 0.95 -15.94
C ASP A 237 1.00 0.28 -14.73
N ALA A 238 0.00 0.90 -14.14
CA ALA A 238 -0.73 0.35 -13.00
C ALA A 238 -1.47 -0.95 -13.36
N ALA A 239 -2.09 -1.01 -14.54
CA ALA A 239 -2.74 -2.22 -15.04
C ALA A 239 -1.72 -3.35 -15.27
N ARG A 240 -0.57 -3.08 -15.91
CA ARG A 240 0.50 -4.08 -16.09
C ARG A 240 1.06 -4.55 -14.75
N ALA A 241 1.28 -3.64 -13.79
CA ALA A 241 1.74 -3.99 -12.45
C ALA A 241 0.78 -4.99 -11.77
N ARG A 242 -0.52 -4.75 -11.88
CA ARG A 242 -1.56 -5.64 -11.33
C ARG A 242 -1.62 -6.98 -12.08
N ASP A 243 -1.76 -6.93 -13.40
CA ASP A 243 -2.16 -8.10 -14.21
C ASP A 243 -0.98 -9.02 -14.54
N GLU A 244 0.22 -8.47 -14.74
CA GLU A 244 1.40 -9.24 -15.13
C GLU A 244 2.34 -9.55 -13.95
N PHE A 245 2.37 -8.70 -12.92
CA PHE A 245 3.36 -8.79 -11.84
C PHE A 245 2.75 -9.04 -10.46
N GLY A 246 1.43 -9.05 -10.32
CA GLY A 246 0.74 -9.37 -9.08
C GLY A 246 0.84 -8.28 -8.00
N TYR A 247 1.09 -7.04 -8.36
CA TYR A 247 1.06 -5.92 -7.43
C TYR A 247 -0.39 -5.58 -7.04
N THR A 248 -0.56 -5.09 -5.82
CA THR A 248 -1.86 -4.69 -5.30
C THR A 248 -1.92 -3.22 -4.88
N ARG A 249 -0.80 -2.52 -5.03
CA ARG A 249 -0.61 -1.10 -4.68
C ARG A 249 0.46 -0.48 -5.59
N MET A 250 0.43 0.84 -5.77
CA MET A 250 1.44 1.60 -6.51
C MET A 250 1.64 2.97 -5.86
N TRP A 251 2.87 3.52 -5.88
CA TRP A 251 3.07 4.89 -5.43
C TRP A 251 2.78 5.89 -6.55
N SER A 252 2.46 7.11 -6.11
CA SER A 252 2.38 8.28 -6.97
C SER A 252 3.22 9.43 -6.41
N ILE A 253 3.74 10.27 -7.31
CA ILE A 253 4.50 11.48 -6.99
C ILE A 253 3.85 12.74 -7.55
N HIS A 254 2.73 12.59 -8.25
CA HIS A 254 1.95 13.70 -8.78
C HIS A 254 0.45 13.46 -8.53
N PRO A 255 -0.30 14.47 -8.04
CA PRO A 255 -1.73 14.28 -7.71
C PRO A 255 -2.59 13.74 -8.86
N ALA A 256 -2.30 14.12 -10.11
CA ALA A 256 -3.04 13.62 -11.28
C ALA A 256 -2.91 12.11 -11.50
N GLN A 257 -1.88 11.45 -10.91
CA GLN A 257 -1.66 10.00 -11.03
C GLN A 257 -2.60 9.18 -10.13
N ILE A 258 -3.17 9.78 -9.07
CA ILE A 258 -3.93 9.06 -8.04
C ILE A 258 -5.16 8.38 -8.64
N GLU A 259 -6.03 9.12 -9.31
CA GLU A 259 -7.26 8.54 -9.87
C GLU A 259 -7.00 7.48 -10.95
N PRO A 260 -6.08 7.66 -11.92
CA PRO A 260 -5.69 6.61 -12.85
C PRO A 260 -5.19 5.33 -12.15
N ILE A 261 -4.35 5.45 -11.12
CA ILE A 261 -3.87 4.31 -10.34
C ILE A 261 -5.03 3.62 -9.62
N VAL A 262 -5.85 4.38 -8.89
CA VAL A 262 -7.00 3.82 -8.16
C VAL A 262 -7.95 3.10 -9.12
N SER A 263 -8.24 3.70 -10.28
CA SER A 263 -9.11 3.11 -11.29
C SER A 263 -8.53 1.83 -11.90
N ALA A 264 -7.22 1.79 -12.16
CA ALA A 264 -6.54 0.63 -12.73
C ALA A 264 -6.51 -0.56 -11.76
N PHE A 265 -6.35 -0.32 -10.46
CA PHE A 265 -6.38 -1.38 -9.44
C PHE A 265 -7.79 -1.76 -8.98
N ALA A 266 -8.81 -0.94 -9.28
CA ALA A 266 -10.19 -1.24 -8.95
C ALA A 266 -10.71 -2.43 -9.78
N PRO A 267 -11.50 -3.35 -9.19
CA PRO A 267 -12.19 -4.38 -9.95
C PRO A 267 -13.21 -3.77 -10.91
N ARG A 268 -13.41 -4.42 -12.04
CA ARG A 268 -14.46 -4.07 -13.00
C ARG A 268 -15.84 -4.47 -12.47
N ASP A 269 -16.88 -3.85 -12.99
CA ASP A 269 -18.26 -4.09 -12.55
C ASP A 269 -18.72 -5.53 -12.80
N ASP A 270 -18.27 -6.18 -13.88
CA ASP A 270 -18.53 -7.59 -14.18
C ASP A 270 -17.81 -8.53 -13.19
N GLU A 271 -16.61 -8.17 -12.74
CA GLU A 271 -15.88 -8.94 -11.70
C GLU A 271 -16.59 -8.81 -10.34
N ILE A 272 -17.04 -7.61 -9.98
CA ILE A 272 -17.80 -7.35 -8.74
C ILE A 272 -19.11 -8.13 -8.73
N ALA A 273 -19.85 -8.10 -9.83
CA ALA A 273 -21.11 -8.82 -9.97
C ALA A 273 -20.89 -10.33 -9.84
N THR A 274 -19.93 -10.89 -10.59
CA THR A 274 -19.57 -12.31 -10.53
C THR A 274 -19.12 -12.73 -9.12
N ALA A 275 -18.26 -11.94 -8.48
CA ALA A 275 -17.81 -12.22 -7.12
C ALA A 275 -18.97 -12.21 -6.11
N SER A 276 -19.91 -11.27 -6.27
CA SER A 276 -21.10 -11.18 -5.42
C SER A 276 -21.98 -12.41 -5.56
N GLU A 277 -22.30 -12.82 -6.79
CA GLU A 277 -23.16 -13.98 -7.05
C GLU A 277 -22.54 -15.30 -6.52
N ILE A 278 -21.24 -15.50 -6.74
CA ILE A 278 -20.53 -16.70 -6.25
C ILE A 278 -20.51 -16.75 -4.71
N LEU A 279 -20.21 -15.64 -4.04
CA LEU A 279 -20.13 -15.64 -2.58
C LEU A 279 -21.51 -15.72 -1.91
N LEU A 280 -22.56 -15.17 -2.52
CA LEU A 280 -23.91 -15.34 -2.04
C LEU A 280 -24.39 -16.80 -2.20
N ALA A 281 -24.06 -17.44 -3.33
CA ALA A 281 -24.33 -18.86 -3.52
C ALA A 281 -23.58 -19.73 -2.50
N ALA A 282 -22.30 -19.42 -2.24
CA ALA A 282 -21.50 -20.11 -1.22
C ALA A 282 -22.10 -19.94 0.17
N GLN A 283 -22.54 -18.75 0.55
CA GLN A 283 -23.18 -18.48 1.84
C GLN A 283 -24.49 -19.26 1.97
N ALA A 284 -25.34 -19.30 0.91
CA ALA A 284 -26.57 -20.10 0.87
C ALA A 284 -26.30 -21.61 1.01
N ALA A 285 -25.18 -22.09 0.49
CA ALA A 285 -24.72 -23.49 0.62
C ALA A 285 -23.89 -23.73 1.89
N GLN A 286 -23.97 -22.84 2.89
CA GLN A 286 -23.21 -22.94 4.14
C GLN A 286 -21.70 -23.09 3.94
N TRP A 287 -21.17 -22.41 2.90
CA TRP A 287 -19.76 -22.39 2.49
C TRP A 287 -19.22 -23.74 1.98
N GLY A 288 -20.12 -24.70 1.66
CA GLY A 288 -19.79 -25.90 0.90
C GLY A 288 -19.51 -25.58 -0.57
N PRO A 289 -19.03 -26.57 -1.36
CA PRO A 289 -18.83 -26.38 -2.78
C PRO A 289 -20.12 -25.98 -3.52
N THR A 290 -20.02 -25.02 -4.44
CA THR A 290 -21.15 -24.55 -5.26
C THR A 290 -20.80 -24.58 -6.73
N ARG A 291 -21.83 -24.60 -7.57
CA ARG A 291 -21.68 -24.45 -9.02
C ARG A 291 -22.21 -23.10 -9.44
N TYR A 292 -21.37 -22.33 -10.12
CA TYR A 292 -21.77 -21.07 -10.74
C TYR A 292 -21.51 -21.16 -12.25
N ARG A 293 -22.58 -21.01 -13.03
CA ARG A 293 -22.57 -21.35 -14.46
C ARG A 293 -22.04 -22.80 -14.62
N ASP A 294 -21.02 -23.03 -15.40
CA ASP A 294 -20.48 -24.40 -15.59
C ASP A 294 -19.19 -24.70 -14.80
N THR A 295 -18.89 -23.85 -13.80
CA THR A 295 -17.66 -23.95 -12.99
C THR A 295 -17.99 -24.30 -11.54
N LEU A 296 -17.25 -25.26 -10.98
CA LEU A 296 -17.28 -25.59 -9.55
C LEU A 296 -16.41 -24.61 -8.77
N HIS A 297 -16.96 -24.12 -7.67
CA HIS A 297 -16.30 -23.22 -6.74
C HIS A 297 -16.28 -23.81 -5.34
N ASP A 298 -15.18 -23.60 -4.62
CA ASP A 298 -14.95 -24.03 -3.26
C ASP A 298 -14.23 -22.94 -2.44
N ARG A 299 -13.79 -23.24 -1.23
CA ARG A 299 -13.12 -22.29 -0.34
C ARG A 299 -11.89 -21.64 -0.95
N ALA A 300 -11.14 -22.32 -1.81
CA ALA A 300 -9.96 -21.76 -2.46
C ALA A 300 -10.34 -20.62 -3.40
N SER A 301 -11.36 -20.84 -4.24
CA SER A 301 -11.86 -19.81 -5.15
C SER A 301 -12.64 -18.70 -4.42
N TYR A 302 -13.36 -19.02 -3.33
CA TYR A 302 -14.09 -18.01 -2.54
C TYR A 302 -13.16 -16.96 -1.94
N ARG A 303 -11.93 -17.31 -1.51
CA ARG A 303 -10.92 -16.37 -1.04
C ARG A 303 -10.57 -15.31 -2.11
N TYR A 304 -10.45 -15.74 -3.37
CA TYR A 304 -10.21 -14.83 -4.50
C TYR A 304 -11.39 -13.86 -4.68
N TYR A 305 -12.61 -14.35 -4.77
CA TYR A 305 -13.79 -13.51 -4.95
C TYR A 305 -14.03 -12.56 -3.76
N TRP A 306 -13.75 -13.02 -2.56
CA TRP A 306 -13.79 -12.15 -1.38
C TRP A 306 -12.76 -11.02 -1.48
N SER A 307 -11.57 -11.27 -1.96
CA SER A 307 -10.54 -10.24 -2.19
C SER A 307 -10.98 -9.23 -3.25
N VAL A 308 -11.71 -9.65 -4.29
CA VAL A 308 -12.32 -8.74 -5.29
C VAL A 308 -13.32 -7.79 -4.63
N LEU A 309 -14.26 -8.28 -3.81
CA LEU A 309 -15.24 -7.43 -3.14
C LEU A 309 -14.60 -6.47 -2.11
N ARG A 310 -13.61 -6.94 -1.35
CA ARG A 310 -12.85 -6.09 -0.42
C ARG A 310 -12.15 -4.95 -1.18
N ARG A 311 -11.54 -5.25 -2.31
CA ARG A 311 -10.86 -4.27 -3.16
C ARG A 311 -11.86 -3.30 -3.79
N ALA A 312 -13.02 -3.77 -4.23
CA ALA A 312 -14.08 -2.90 -4.72
C ALA A 312 -14.42 -1.80 -3.68
N ARG A 313 -14.65 -2.19 -2.43
CA ARG A 313 -14.93 -1.21 -1.36
C ARG A 313 -13.77 -0.25 -1.10
N SER A 314 -12.55 -0.77 -1.02
CA SER A 314 -11.36 0.06 -0.72
C SER A 314 -11.02 1.06 -1.84
N THR A 315 -11.48 0.79 -3.07
CA THR A 315 -11.30 1.68 -4.23
C THR A 315 -12.53 2.54 -4.53
N GLY A 316 -13.53 2.56 -3.62
CA GLY A 316 -14.73 3.37 -3.77
C GLY A 316 -15.73 2.85 -4.82
N ARG A 317 -15.57 1.57 -5.27
CA ARG A 317 -16.55 0.94 -6.18
C ARG A 317 -17.77 0.48 -5.40
N THR A 318 -18.93 0.58 -6.03
CA THR A 318 -20.19 0.12 -5.45
C THR A 318 -20.27 -1.42 -5.49
N VAL A 319 -20.52 -2.01 -4.32
CA VAL A 319 -20.86 -3.44 -4.21
C VAL A 319 -22.39 -3.57 -4.25
N PRO A 320 -22.97 -4.54 -4.96
CA PRO A 320 -24.40 -4.76 -4.99
C PRO A 320 -25.01 -4.87 -3.58
N GLU A 321 -26.16 -4.25 -3.34
CA GLU A 321 -26.81 -4.19 -2.03
C GLU A 321 -27.03 -5.60 -1.42
N GLN A 322 -27.38 -6.57 -2.23
CA GLN A 322 -27.55 -7.96 -1.82
C GLN A 322 -26.27 -8.60 -1.26
N ALA A 323 -25.08 -8.11 -1.64
CA ALA A 323 -23.81 -8.58 -1.15
C ALA A 323 -23.29 -7.79 0.07
N ALA A 324 -23.96 -6.70 0.46
CA ALA A 324 -23.57 -5.90 1.64
C ALA A 324 -23.50 -6.76 2.93
N PRO A 325 -24.43 -7.70 3.20
CA PRO A 325 -24.36 -8.56 4.40
C PRO A 325 -23.11 -9.43 4.50
N LEU A 326 -22.42 -9.71 3.38
CA LEU A 326 -21.15 -10.47 3.39
C LEU A 326 -20.05 -9.77 4.20
N PHE A 327 -20.15 -8.44 4.39
CA PHE A 327 -19.18 -7.65 5.15
C PHE A 327 -19.49 -7.59 6.67
N GLY A 328 -20.62 -8.14 7.11
CA GLY A 328 -21.05 -8.09 8.50
C GLY A 328 -21.26 -6.65 9.01
N ASP A 329 -21.09 -6.43 10.32
CA ASP A 329 -21.28 -5.12 10.95
C ASP A 329 -20.26 -4.04 10.49
N ALA A 330 -19.21 -4.44 9.78
CA ALA A 330 -18.26 -3.54 9.13
C ALA A 330 -18.84 -2.87 7.84
N ALA A 331 -20.11 -3.07 7.54
CA ALA A 331 -20.79 -2.49 6.36
C ALA A 331 -20.78 -0.95 6.33
N GLY A 332 -20.59 -0.28 7.49
CA GLY A 332 -20.61 1.18 7.62
C GLY A 332 -19.29 1.92 7.32
N ALA A 333 -18.19 1.24 7.04
CA ALA A 333 -16.85 1.84 6.89
C ALA A 333 -16.39 1.99 5.42
N GLY A 334 -17.30 2.19 4.50
CA GLY A 334 -16.98 2.52 3.09
C GLY A 334 -16.98 4.04 2.87
N PRO A 335 -16.20 4.57 1.89
CA PRO A 335 -16.26 5.98 1.56
C PRO A 335 -17.67 6.36 1.08
N VAL A 336 -18.33 7.24 1.83
CA VAL A 336 -19.57 7.87 1.41
C VAL A 336 -19.22 8.86 0.31
N ARG A 337 -19.54 8.57 -0.95
CA ARG A 337 -19.59 9.61 -1.99
C ARG A 337 -20.82 10.47 -1.68
N THR A 338 -20.62 11.67 -1.16
CA THR A 338 -21.62 12.72 -1.25
C THR A 338 -21.73 13.10 -2.73
N GLN A 339 -22.84 12.69 -3.36
CA GLN A 339 -23.26 13.28 -4.62
C GLN A 339 -23.59 14.74 -4.35
N GLY A 340 -22.87 15.66 -4.97
CA GLY A 340 -23.08 17.09 -5.04
C GLY A 340 -22.62 17.56 -6.42
#